data_ce806851733d954b7d30ab93594430f4
#
_entry.id   ce806851733d954b7d30ab93594430f4
#
_cell.length_a   1.000
_cell.length_b   1.000
_cell.length_c   1.000
_cell.angle_alpha   90.00
_cell.angle_beta   90.00
_cell.angle_gamma   90.00
#
_symmetry.space_group_name_H-M   'P 1'
#
loop_
_entity.id
_entity.type
_entity.pdbx_description
1 polymer ?
#
loop_
_entity_poly.entity_id
_entity_poly.type
_entity_poly.pdbx_seq_one_letter_code
_entity_poly.pdbx_strand_id
1 'polypeptide(L)'
;MKILIFMILFFECSYGQLYRGSELRTRDSFLYGKFEARYKPAQGDGLVSSFFTYNDDNPNTPWSEIDIEILGVYDHVVDFNTITGGQQSHIRQHYVSFNPHEDFHAYGFEWTPNYVAWFIDGEEVYRQTGEHIDSLHYSQKLMMNIWNPV
;
A
#
# COMPACT_ATOMS: atom_id res chain seq x y z
N MET A 1 -65.32 4.12 -19.31
CA MET A 1 -64.11 3.40 -19.70
C MET A 1 -63.04 3.75 -18.67
N LYS A 2 -62.74 2.86 -17.72
CA LYS A 2 -61.69 3.07 -16.68
C LYS A 2 -60.38 2.52 -17.19
N ILE A 3 -59.37 3.38 -17.37
CA ILE A 3 -58.02 2.99 -17.75
C ILE A 3 -57.30 2.62 -16.47
N LEU A 4 -56.90 1.36 -16.34
CA LEU A 4 -56.08 0.85 -15.25
C LEU A 4 -54.59 0.99 -15.67
N ILE A 5 -53.89 1.96 -15.07
CA ILE A 5 -52.46 2.12 -15.30
C ILE A 5 -51.72 1.14 -14.38
N PHE A 6 -51.09 0.11 -14.97
CA PHE A 6 -50.19 -0.79 -14.28
C PHE A 6 -48.82 -0.11 -14.16
N MET A 7 -48.47 0.34 -12.96
CA MET A 7 -47.11 0.84 -12.66
C MET A 7 -46.21 -0.36 -12.34
N ILE A 8 -45.39 -0.74 -13.31
CA ILE A 8 -44.36 -1.76 -13.10
C ILE A 8 -43.21 -1.10 -12.34
N LEU A 9 -43.06 -1.43 -11.05
CA LEU A 9 -41.88 -1.09 -10.25
C LEU A 9 -40.73 -2.02 -10.64
N PHE A 10 -39.75 -1.50 -11.37
CA PHE A 10 -38.49 -2.16 -11.54
C PHE A 10 -37.69 -2.05 -10.23
N PHE A 11 -37.58 -3.15 -9.50
CA PHE A 11 -36.61 -3.28 -8.42
C PHE A 11 -35.25 -3.55 -9.08
N GLU A 12 -34.42 -2.56 -9.21
CA GLU A 12 -33.00 -2.77 -9.48
C GLU A 12 -32.37 -3.33 -8.21
N CYS A 13 -32.09 -4.64 -8.23
CA CYS A 13 -31.32 -5.28 -7.20
C CYS A 13 -29.84 -4.92 -7.45
N SER A 14 -29.36 -3.85 -6.81
CA SER A 14 -27.94 -3.55 -6.78
C SER A 14 -27.23 -4.66 -6.01
N TYR A 15 -26.58 -5.59 -6.72
CA TYR A 15 -25.63 -6.51 -6.11
C TYR A 15 -24.40 -5.69 -5.71
N GLY A 16 -24.27 -5.36 -4.45
CA GLY A 16 -23.01 -4.81 -3.91
C GLY A 16 -21.91 -5.84 -4.12
N GLN A 17 -20.90 -5.48 -4.89
CA GLN A 17 -19.72 -6.31 -5.06
C GLN A 17 -18.97 -6.34 -3.71
N LEU A 18 -18.91 -7.52 -3.09
CA LEU A 18 -18.16 -7.70 -1.85
C LEU A 18 -16.66 -7.81 -2.19
N TYR A 19 -15.94 -6.71 -2.06
CA TYR A 19 -14.49 -6.72 -2.12
C TYR A 19 -13.94 -7.41 -0.86
N ARG A 20 -12.93 -8.26 -1.05
CA ARG A 20 -12.24 -8.94 0.04
C ARG A 20 -10.77 -8.59 -0.02
N GLY A 21 -10.25 -8.11 1.09
CA GLY A 21 -8.83 -7.94 1.31
C GLY A 21 -8.31 -8.99 2.31
N SER A 22 -7.01 -9.09 2.41
CA SER A 22 -6.31 -9.87 3.44
C SER A 22 -5.10 -9.09 3.91
N GLU A 23 -4.80 -9.18 5.19
CA GLU A 23 -3.66 -8.51 5.79
C GLU A 23 -2.91 -9.48 6.73
N LEU A 24 -1.59 -9.43 6.65
CA LEU A 24 -0.65 -10.02 7.59
C LEU A 24 0.09 -8.88 8.29
N ARG A 25 0.20 -8.95 9.63
CA ARG A 25 0.96 -7.97 10.41
C ARG A 25 1.82 -8.65 11.48
N THR A 26 2.93 -8.04 11.83
CA THR A 26 3.75 -8.48 12.96
C THR A 26 3.05 -8.16 14.28
N ARG A 27 3.39 -8.94 15.33
CA ARG A 27 2.93 -8.65 16.70
C ARG A 27 3.74 -7.51 17.31
N ASP A 28 5.04 -7.52 17.04
CA ASP A 28 5.99 -6.54 17.55
C ASP A 28 6.08 -5.35 16.59
N SER A 29 6.35 -4.18 17.16
CA SER A 29 6.63 -2.95 16.43
C SER A 29 8.13 -2.69 16.41
N PHE A 30 8.61 -2.07 15.34
CA PHE A 30 10.02 -1.79 15.10
C PHE A 30 10.22 -0.27 14.99
N LEU A 31 11.31 0.21 15.54
CA LEU A 31 11.81 1.55 15.32
C LEU A 31 13.12 1.43 14.56
N TYR A 32 13.08 1.82 13.28
CA TYR A 32 14.16 1.66 12.31
C TYR A 32 14.47 0.20 11.94
N GLY A 33 15.15 0.00 10.84
CA GLY A 33 15.59 -1.30 10.37
C GLY A 33 15.52 -1.44 8.86
N LYS A 34 15.97 -2.60 8.36
CA LYS A 34 15.81 -3.02 6.97
C LYS A 34 14.80 -4.15 6.91
N PHE A 35 13.79 -3.99 6.05
CA PHE A 35 12.70 -4.94 5.86
C PHE A 35 12.67 -5.36 4.40
N GLU A 36 12.50 -6.65 4.15
CA GLU A 36 12.45 -7.19 2.80
C GLU A 36 11.49 -8.38 2.76
N ALA A 37 10.73 -8.47 1.68
CA ALA A 37 9.90 -9.62 1.38
C ALA A 37 10.05 -9.99 -0.10
N ARG A 38 10.08 -11.31 -0.40
CA ARG A 38 10.06 -11.81 -1.76
C ARG A 38 8.66 -12.28 -2.10
N TYR A 39 7.98 -11.55 -2.98
CA TYR A 39 6.60 -11.86 -3.36
C TYR A 39 6.33 -11.53 -4.83
N LYS A 40 5.21 -12.05 -5.33
CA LYS A 40 4.64 -11.73 -6.63
C LYS A 40 3.31 -11.02 -6.37
N PRO A 41 3.20 -9.71 -6.73
CA PRO A 41 1.96 -8.96 -6.58
C PRO A 41 0.82 -9.53 -7.43
N ALA A 42 -0.40 -9.36 -6.96
CA ALA A 42 -1.58 -9.78 -7.73
C ALA A 42 -1.82 -8.83 -8.91
N GLN A 43 -2.08 -9.40 -10.09
CA GLN A 43 -2.53 -8.66 -11.25
C GLN A 43 -4.06 -8.58 -11.26
N GLY A 44 -4.61 -7.42 -11.64
CA GLY A 44 -6.04 -7.18 -11.78
C GLY A 44 -6.42 -5.75 -11.50
N ASP A 45 -7.39 -5.22 -12.24
CA ASP A 45 -7.93 -3.89 -12.01
C ASP A 45 -8.56 -3.76 -10.62
N GLY A 46 -8.26 -2.66 -9.94
CA GLY A 46 -8.72 -2.39 -8.57
C GLY A 46 -8.01 -3.21 -7.49
N LEU A 47 -6.94 -3.94 -7.78
CA LEU A 47 -6.13 -4.63 -6.77
C LEU A 47 -4.86 -3.84 -6.45
N VAL A 48 -4.50 -3.78 -5.16
CA VAL A 48 -3.22 -3.27 -4.67
C VAL A 48 -2.58 -4.33 -3.78
N SER A 49 -1.32 -4.63 -4.03
CA SER A 49 -0.48 -5.45 -3.15
C SER A 49 0.52 -4.56 -2.47
N SER A 50 0.48 -4.48 -1.14
CA SER A 50 1.32 -3.58 -0.36
C SER A 50 2.24 -4.35 0.59
N PHE A 51 3.46 -3.82 0.76
CA PHE A 51 4.41 -4.19 1.80
C PHE A 51 4.86 -2.92 2.50
N PHE A 52 4.54 -2.78 3.78
CA PHE A 52 4.61 -1.48 4.44
C PHE A 52 4.84 -1.60 5.95
N THR A 53 5.19 -0.48 6.58
CA THR A 53 5.13 -0.32 8.03
C THR A 53 4.17 0.79 8.41
N TYR A 54 3.44 0.60 9.52
CA TYR A 54 2.45 1.55 10.02
C TYR A 54 2.40 1.58 11.55
N ASN A 55 2.19 2.77 12.12
CA ASN A 55 2.10 3.00 13.57
C ASN A 55 0.66 2.96 14.09
N ASP A 56 0.04 1.80 14.18
CA ASP A 56 -1.33 1.66 14.69
C ASP A 56 -1.44 1.39 16.21
N ASP A 57 -0.30 1.22 16.90
CA ASP A 57 -0.27 0.86 18.33
C ASP A 57 -0.71 1.99 19.26
N ASN A 58 -0.62 3.24 18.82
CA ASN A 58 -0.99 4.40 19.64
C ASN A 58 -1.79 5.42 18.83
N PRO A 59 -3.11 5.50 19.02
CA PRO A 59 -3.98 6.41 18.27
C PRO A 59 -3.72 7.91 18.53
N ASN A 60 -2.89 8.24 19.54
CA ASN A 60 -2.52 9.62 19.85
C ASN A 60 -1.21 10.06 19.16
N THR A 61 -0.54 9.17 18.42
CA THR A 61 0.63 9.51 17.61
C THR A 61 0.20 9.93 16.21
N PRO A 62 0.92 10.87 15.57
CA PRO A 62 0.69 11.20 14.18
C PRO A 62 0.84 9.97 13.27
N TRP A 63 0.07 9.90 12.21
CA TRP A 63 0.19 8.86 11.21
C TRP A 63 1.61 8.80 10.66
N SER A 64 2.22 7.64 10.73
CA SER A 64 3.58 7.35 10.26
C SER A 64 3.56 6.02 9.52
N GLU A 65 3.96 6.03 8.24
CA GLU A 65 3.88 4.87 7.35
C GLU A 65 4.99 4.93 6.31
N ILE A 66 5.49 3.77 5.90
CA ILE A 66 6.47 3.62 4.83
C ILE A 66 5.97 2.50 3.92
N ASP A 67 5.77 2.80 2.63
CA ASP A 67 5.06 1.93 1.71
C ASP A 67 5.90 1.47 0.53
N ILE A 68 5.62 0.24 0.10
CA ILE A 68 5.79 -0.26 -1.26
C ILE A 68 4.41 -0.72 -1.71
N GLU A 69 3.85 -0.09 -2.73
CA GLU A 69 2.55 -0.45 -3.30
C GLU A 69 2.70 -0.81 -4.78
N ILE A 70 2.07 -1.90 -5.17
CA ILE A 70 2.05 -2.36 -6.56
C ILE A 70 0.61 -2.55 -6.99
N LEU A 71 0.15 -1.63 -7.85
CA LEU A 71 -1.20 -1.63 -8.37
C LEU A 71 -1.32 -2.66 -9.49
N GLY A 72 -2.29 -3.55 -9.38
CA GLY A 72 -2.50 -4.65 -10.31
C GLY A 72 -2.85 -4.27 -11.75
N VAL A 73 -3.08 -2.97 -11.99
CA VAL A 73 -3.39 -2.40 -13.32
C VAL A 73 -2.13 -1.96 -14.09
N TYR A 74 -0.98 -1.81 -13.43
CA TYR A 74 0.25 -1.30 -14.05
C TYR A 74 1.33 -2.37 -14.15
N ASP A 75 1.79 -2.64 -15.38
CA ASP A 75 2.77 -3.70 -15.65
C ASP A 75 4.23 -3.32 -15.36
N HIS A 76 4.54 -2.04 -15.08
CA HIS A 76 5.91 -1.56 -14.96
C HIS A 76 6.09 -0.47 -13.90
N VAL A 77 5.23 -0.43 -12.88
CA VAL A 77 5.25 0.61 -11.84
C VAL A 77 5.25 0.00 -10.47
N VAL A 78 6.12 0.52 -9.60
CA VAL A 78 6.14 0.29 -8.16
C VAL A 78 6.06 1.65 -7.49
N ASP A 79 5.09 1.85 -6.61
CA ASP A 79 4.93 3.09 -5.87
C ASP A 79 5.63 2.99 -4.50
N PHE A 80 6.45 3.98 -4.21
CA PHE A 80 7.08 4.17 -2.90
C PHE A 80 6.47 5.38 -2.23
N ASN A 81 6.23 5.31 -0.93
CA ASN A 81 5.66 6.41 -0.20
C ASN A 81 6.18 6.46 1.24
N THR A 82 6.15 7.64 1.84
CA THR A 82 6.14 7.84 3.28
C THR A 82 4.96 8.73 3.63
N ILE A 83 4.21 8.38 4.68
CA ILE A 83 3.16 9.23 5.22
C ILE A 83 3.62 9.74 6.58
N THR A 84 3.68 11.06 6.72
CA THR A 84 4.28 11.72 7.87
C THR A 84 3.42 12.89 8.36
N GLY A 85 3.64 13.34 9.58
CA GLY A 85 3.15 14.63 10.07
C GLY A 85 1.64 14.85 10.00
N GLY A 86 0.84 13.80 10.11
CA GLY A 86 -0.61 13.91 10.03
C GLY A 86 -1.17 13.78 8.61
N GLN A 87 -0.75 12.73 7.91
CA GLN A 87 -1.23 12.30 6.58
C GLN A 87 -0.63 13.06 5.38
N GLN A 88 0.56 13.62 5.52
CA GLN A 88 1.29 14.14 4.37
C GLN A 88 2.01 13.02 3.63
N SER A 89 1.56 12.71 2.41
CA SER A 89 2.15 11.68 1.53
C SER A 89 3.28 12.23 0.69
N HIS A 90 4.33 11.41 0.50
CA HIS A 90 5.52 11.73 -0.29
C HIS A 90 5.73 10.65 -1.36
N ILE A 91 4.74 10.47 -2.22
CA ILE A 91 4.68 9.39 -3.22
C ILE A 91 5.74 9.56 -4.30
N ARG A 92 6.37 8.43 -4.69
CA ARG A 92 7.25 8.30 -5.84
C ARG A 92 6.87 7.09 -6.67
N GLN A 93 6.42 7.29 -7.90
CA GLN A 93 6.28 6.23 -8.90
C GLN A 93 7.66 5.86 -9.44
N HIS A 94 8.02 4.59 -9.34
CA HIS A 94 9.25 4.04 -9.86
C HIS A 94 8.95 3.08 -11.01
N TYR A 95 9.58 3.33 -12.18
CA TYR A 95 9.42 2.49 -13.36
C TYR A 95 10.45 1.37 -13.36
N VAL A 96 9.97 0.13 -13.51
CA VAL A 96 10.79 -1.07 -13.60
C VAL A 96 10.81 -1.63 -15.03
N SER A 97 11.89 -2.34 -15.39
CA SER A 97 12.05 -2.92 -16.74
C SER A 97 11.34 -4.27 -16.91
N PHE A 98 10.76 -4.81 -15.84
CA PHE A 98 10.04 -6.09 -15.80
C PHE A 98 8.57 -5.87 -15.43
N ASN A 99 7.73 -6.88 -15.65
CA ASN A 99 6.36 -6.88 -15.14
C ASN A 99 6.34 -7.52 -13.73
N PRO A 100 6.03 -6.77 -12.66
CA PRO A 100 6.07 -7.28 -11.29
C PRO A 100 5.07 -8.42 -11.03
N HIS A 101 4.05 -8.56 -11.89
CA HIS A 101 3.00 -9.58 -11.76
C HIS A 101 3.38 -10.94 -12.37
N GLU A 102 4.47 -11.01 -13.15
CA GLU A 102 4.88 -12.24 -13.84
C GLU A 102 5.75 -13.15 -13.00
N ASP A 103 6.62 -12.60 -12.13
CA ASP A 103 7.55 -13.37 -11.33
C ASP A 103 7.69 -12.82 -9.91
N PHE A 104 8.44 -13.54 -9.07
CA PHE A 104 8.77 -13.14 -7.70
C PHE A 104 10.01 -12.25 -7.70
N HIS A 105 9.89 -11.06 -7.14
CA HIS A 105 10.96 -10.12 -6.88
C HIS A 105 11.08 -9.85 -5.38
N ALA A 106 12.29 -9.49 -4.92
CA ALA A 106 12.51 -9.03 -3.56
C ALA A 106 12.28 -7.51 -3.50
N TYR A 107 11.31 -7.09 -2.71
CA TYR A 107 11.01 -5.68 -2.44
C TYR A 107 11.33 -5.37 -0.99
N GLY A 108 12.01 -4.27 -0.74
CA GLY A 108 12.38 -3.90 0.61
C GLY A 108 12.63 -2.41 0.79
N PHE A 109 12.71 -2.00 2.04
CA PHE A 109 13.15 -0.66 2.40
C PHE A 109 14.02 -0.70 3.66
N GLU A 110 14.94 0.25 3.74
CA GLU A 110 15.73 0.55 4.91
C GLU A 110 15.29 1.89 5.50
N TRP A 111 14.94 1.87 6.76
CA TRP A 111 14.49 3.02 7.50
C TRP A 111 15.49 3.33 8.62
N THR A 112 15.98 4.57 8.62
CA THR A 112 16.92 5.12 9.59
C THR A 112 16.40 6.47 10.10
N PRO A 113 17.03 7.07 11.12
CA PRO A 113 16.68 8.44 11.52
C PRO A 113 16.87 9.50 10.43
N ASN A 114 17.69 9.24 9.41
CA ASN A 114 18.12 10.25 8.43
C ASN A 114 17.57 10.03 7.02
N TYR A 115 17.08 8.82 6.72
CA TYR A 115 16.57 8.46 5.40
C TYR A 115 15.67 7.23 5.43
N VAL A 116 14.85 7.12 4.38
CA VAL A 116 14.23 5.88 3.94
C VAL A 116 14.74 5.57 2.55
N ALA A 117 15.27 4.37 2.33
CA ALA A 117 15.76 3.89 1.03
C ALA A 117 14.99 2.64 0.61
N TRP A 118 14.58 2.56 -0.66
CA TRP A 118 13.87 1.41 -1.21
C TRP A 118 14.76 0.59 -2.12
N PHE A 119 14.54 -0.73 -2.07
CA PHE A 119 15.35 -1.74 -2.77
C PHE A 119 14.44 -2.65 -3.59
N ILE A 120 14.90 -3.02 -4.78
CA ILE A 120 14.32 -4.09 -5.60
C ILE A 120 15.46 -5.05 -5.96
N ASP A 121 15.26 -6.35 -5.69
CA ASP A 121 16.24 -7.42 -5.89
C ASP A 121 17.64 -7.10 -5.31
N GLY A 122 17.65 -6.41 -4.16
CA GLY A 122 18.85 -6.04 -3.42
C GLY A 122 19.55 -4.75 -3.87
N GLU A 123 19.10 -4.13 -4.96
CA GLU A 123 19.62 -2.84 -5.46
C GLU A 123 18.80 -1.67 -4.91
N GLU A 124 19.49 -0.62 -4.42
CA GLU A 124 18.81 0.62 -4.00
C GLU A 124 18.32 1.37 -5.24
N VAL A 125 17.00 1.56 -5.33
CA VAL A 125 16.35 2.18 -6.50
C VAL A 125 15.83 3.58 -6.21
N TYR A 126 15.60 3.91 -4.93
CA TYR A 126 15.12 5.23 -4.53
C TYR A 126 15.47 5.54 -3.06
N ARG A 127 15.61 6.81 -2.72
CA ARG A 127 15.86 7.27 -1.36
C ARG A 127 15.14 8.61 -1.10
N GLN A 128 14.53 8.72 0.07
CA GLN A 128 14.02 9.98 0.62
C GLN A 128 14.87 10.44 1.79
N THR A 129 15.11 11.73 1.86
CA THR A 129 15.80 12.44 2.93
C THR A 129 15.10 13.78 3.18
N GLY A 130 15.38 14.43 4.28
CA GLY A 130 14.87 15.76 4.60
C GLY A 130 13.95 15.76 5.84
N GLU A 131 13.41 16.93 6.18
CA GLU A 131 12.71 17.17 7.43
C GLU A 131 11.49 16.25 7.66
N HIS A 132 10.82 15.81 6.60
CA HIS A 132 9.69 14.90 6.75
C HIS A 132 10.11 13.52 7.29
N ILE A 133 11.35 13.07 7.00
CA ILE A 133 11.89 11.82 7.54
C ILE A 133 12.09 11.90 9.05
N ASP A 134 12.44 13.07 9.60
CA ASP A 134 12.61 13.27 11.04
C ASP A 134 11.32 12.98 11.83
N SER A 135 10.15 13.09 11.18
CA SER A 135 8.87 12.77 11.79
C SER A 135 8.52 11.28 11.85
N LEU A 136 9.27 10.42 11.15
CA LEU A 136 9.17 8.96 11.20
C LEU A 136 9.95 8.37 12.40
N HIS A 137 9.60 8.78 13.61
CA HIS A 137 10.28 8.36 14.85
C HIS A 137 9.36 7.57 15.81
N TYR A 138 8.22 7.12 15.33
CA TYR A 138 7.31 6.24 16.07
C TYR A 138 7.49 4.80 15.62
N SER A 139 7.51 3.86 16.58
CA SER A 139 7.57 2.43 16.25
C SER A 139 6.39 2.02 15.38
N GLN A 140 6.63 1.17 14.40
CA GLN A 140 5.68 0.74 13.39
C GLN A 140 5.66 -0.80 13.28
N LYS A 141 4.49 -1.37 13.02
CA LYS A 141 4.36 -2.79 12.67
C LYS A 141 4.67 -2.99 11.20
N LEU A 142 5.33 -4.10 10.89
CA LEU A 142 5.49 -4.54 9.52
C LEU A 142 4.23 -5.26 9.06
N MET A 143 3.75 -4.91 7.88
CA MET A 143 2.49 -5.38 7.31
C MET A 143 2.63 -5.75 5.84
N MET A 144 1.80 -6.68 5.41
CA MET A 144 1.55 -6.98 4.00
C MET A 144 0.05 -7.11 3.80
N ASN A 145 -0.47 -6.57 2.73
CA ASN A 145 -1.87 -6.77 2.39
C ASN A 145 -2.10 -6.90 0.88
N ILE A 146 -3.28 -7.42 0.56
CA ILE A 146 -3.92 -7.27 -0.74
C ILE A 146 -5.29 -6.65 -0.49
N TRP A 147 -5.61 -5.57 -1.17
CA TRP A 147 -6.83 -4.82 -0.96
C TRP A 147 -7.34 -4.16 -2.23
N ASN A 148 -8.53 -3.63 -2.17
CA ASN A 148 -9.17 -2.90 -3.24
C ASN A 148 -9.48 -1.49 -2.74
N PRO A 149 -8.74 -0.46 -3.17
CA PRO A 149 -9.07 0.94 -2.90
C PRO A 149 -10.27 1.36 -3.76
N VAL A 150 -11.45 1.41 -3.19
CA VAL A 150 -12.69 1.89 -3.85
C VAL A 150 -12.99 3.30 -3.42
#